data_b3f63606eaf320b0ef6b43ca0582aea9
#
_entry.id   b3f63606eaf320b0ef6b43ca0582aea9
#
_cell.length_a   1.000
_cell.length_b   1.000
_cell.length_c   1.000
_cell.angle_alpha   90.00
_cell.angle_beta   90.00
_cell.angle_gamma   90.00
#
_symmetry.space_group_name_H-M   'P 1'
#
loop_
_entity.id
_entity.type
_entity.pdbx_description
1 polymer ?
#
loop_
_entity_poly.entity_id
_entity_poly.type
_entity_poly.pdbx_seq_one_letter_code
_entity_poly.pdbx_strand_id
1 'polypeptide(L)'
;MNMERKDAIRSAYRITGGNNFYDGMITCSTLSGKAVCRLVWGMNKAECDAYLEKALSGIPEDFSGKLLEVPVGTGILTMPVYKTMPKANITCLDYSPDMMGQAQEKASHLNLNNITFHQGDVGALPYADGTFDIVLSLNGFHAFPDKDAAYREVFRVLKPGGTFCGCFYVTGEHKRTDWFVRHIYEKAGFFTPPYETASGLKNRLEKMYTAVTLGTVKGIAWFVCRKEVKPKSDSLDQAESEDKEK
;
A
#
# COMPACT_ATOMS: atom_id res chain seq x y z
N MET A 1 7.01 18.25 -8.07
CA MET A 1 7.69 16.96 -8.29
C MET A 1 8.07 16.83 -9.76
N ASN A 2 9.31 16.40 -10.02
CA ASN A 2 9.83 16.31 -11.38
C ASN A 2 9.12 15.18 -12.16
N MET A 3 8.52 15.54 -13.30
CA MET A 3 7.81 14.62 -14.23
C MET A 3 8.72 13.48 -14.69
N GLU A 4 10.02 13.80 -14.93
CA GLU A 4 11.04 12.83 -15.31
C GLU A 4 11.19 11.65 -14.35
N ARG A 5 11.00 11.86 -13.03
CA ARG A 5 11.13 10.79 -12.05
C ARG A 5 9.94 9.82 -12.07
N LYS A 6 8.72 10.32 -12.29
CA LYS A 6 7.54 9.46 -12.46
C LYS A 6 7.68 8.58 -13.71
N ASP A 7 8.17 9.16 -14.80
CA ASP A 7 8.37 8.43 -16.05
C ASP A 7 9.49 7.39 -15.95
N ALA A 8 10.57 7.68 -15.19
CA ALA A 8 11.63 6.71 -14.93
C ALA A 8 11.11 5.49 -14.14
N ILE A 9 10.29 5.71 -13.10
CA ILE A 9 9.65 4.64 -12.31
C ILE A 9 8.74 3.81 -13.21
N ARG A 10 7.87 4.46 -14.00
CA ARG A 10 6.99 3.78 -14.95
C ARG A 10 7.77 2.93 -15.95
N SER A 11 8.88 3.46 -16.48
CA SER A 11 9.74 2.75 -17.42
C SER A 11 10.41 1.52 -16.79
N ALA A 12 10.89 1.63 -15.54
CA ALA A 12 11.47 0.53 -14.81
C ALA A 12 10.47 -0.61 -14.58
N TYR A 13 9.24 -0.28 -14.16
CA TYR A 13 8.18 -1.29 -13.97
C TYR A 13 7.71 -1.93 -15.28
N ARG A 14 7.74 -1.21 -16.41
CA ARG A 14 7.43 -1.80 -17.72
C ARG A 14 8.40 -2.90 -18.11
N ILE A 15 9.69 -2.74 -17.81
CA ILE A 15 10.72 -3.75 -18.10
C ILE A 15 10.53 -5.01 -17.24
N THR A 16 10.10 -4.86 -15.98
CA THR A 16 9.97 -5.97 -15.04
C THR A 16 8.55 -6.55 -15.01
N GLY A 17 7.54 -5.72 -15.20
CA GLY A 17 6.12 -6.11 -15.11
C GLY A 17 5.65 -7.04 -16.24
N GLY A 18 6.32 -7.03 -17.40
CA GLY A 18 6.04 -7.93 -18.52
C GLY A 18 6.62 -9.35 -18.40
N ASN A 19 7.31 -9.67 -17.30
CA ASN A 19 8.01 -10.94 -17.10
C ASN A 19 7.51 -11.67 -15.85
N ASN A 20 7.28 -12.97 -15.96
CA ASN A 20 7.09 -13.89 -14.80
C ASN A 20 8.22 -13.79 -13.75
N PHE A 21 9.34 -13.16 -14.10
CA PHE A 21 10.48 -12.91 -13.19
C PHE A 21 10.09 -11.98 -12.04
N TYR A 22 9.40 -10.86 -12.30
CA TYR A 22 8.98 -9.93 -11.23
C TYR A 22 8.02 -10.61 -10.25
N ASP A 23 6.99 -11.26 -10.77
CA ASP A 23 6.02 -12.01 -9.96
C ASP A 23 6.70 -13.13 -9.17
N GLY A 24 7.61 -13.87 -9.81
CA GLY A 24 8.39 -14.93 -9.16
C GLY A 24 9.33 -14.40 -8.06
N MET A 25 9.87 -13.20 -8.22
CA MET A 25 10.70 -12.53 -7.22
C MET A 25 9.86 -12.09 -6.01
N ILE A 26 8.73 -11.42 -6.26
CA ILE A 26 7.87 -10.91 -5.18
C ILE A 26 7.25 -12.07 -4.37
N THR A 27 6.87 -13.16 -5.02
CA THR A 27 6.24 -14.32 -4.36
C THR A 27 7.24 -15.37 -3.86
N CYS A 28 8.55 -15.22 -4.14
CA CYS A 28 9.56 -16.26 -3.90
C CYS A 28 9.18 -17.63 -4.48
N SER A 29 8.43 -17.67 -5.60
CA SER A 29 7.87 -18.91 -6.16
C SER A 29 8.80 -19.60 -7.16
N THR A 30 9.55 -18.83 -7.96
CA THR A 30 10.50 -19.37 -8.95
C THR A 30 11.88 -19.59 -8.36
N LEU A 31 12.72 -20.40 -9.00
CA LEU A 31 14.12 -20.63 -8.56
C LEU A 31 14.92 -19.31 -8.57
N SER A 32 14.76 -18.50 -9.63
CA SER A 32 15.39 -17.17 -9.72
C SER A 32 14.85 -16.22 -8.65
N GLY A 33 13.56 -16.21 -8.41
CA GLY A 33 12.92 -15.41 -7.36
C GLY A 33 13.42 -15.79 -5.96
N LYS A 34 13.50 -17.08 -5.65
CA LYS A 34 14.08 -17.58 -4.39
C LYS A 34 15.55 -17.16 -4.23
N ALA A 35 16.33 -17.20 -5.31
CA ALA A 35 17.72 -16.77 -5.29
C ALA A 35 17.83 -15.26 -4.99
N VAL A 36 17.01 -14.42 -5.63
CA VAL A 36 16.96 -12.97 -5.38
C VAL A 36 16.49 -12.68 -3.95
N CYS A 37 15.41 -13.32 -3.48
CA CYS A 37 14.93 -13.15 -2.11
C CYS A 37 16.05 -13.49 -1.10
N ARG A 38 16.75 -14.59 -1.29
CA ARG A 38 17.84 -15.00 -0.39
C ARG A 38 19.07 -14.10 -0.51
N LEU A 39 19.47 -13.73 -1.72
CA LEU A 39 20.68 -12.95 -1.96
C LEU A 39 20.50 -11.48 -1.60
N VAL A 40 19.43 -10.84 -2.05
CA VAL A 40 19.19 -9.41 -1.91
C VAL A 40 18.52 -9.11 -0.56
N TRP A 41 17.40 -9.80 -0.30
CA TRP A 41 16.55 -9.51 0.86
C TRP A 41 16.95 -10.31 2.11
N GLY A 42 17.79 -11.34 1.95
CA GLY A 42 18.18 -12.22 3.06
C GLY A 42 17.02 -13.04 3.62
N MET A 43 15.94 -13.18 2.87
CA MET A 43 14.71 -13.83 3.28
C MET A 43 14.52 -15.19 2.60
N ASN A 44 13.89 -16.09 3.32
CA ASN A 44 13.33 -17.33 2.79
C ASN A 44 11.80 -17.14 2.55
N LYS A 45 11.15 -18.17 1.98
CA LYS A 45 9.72 -18.10 1.69
C LYS A 45 8.86 -17.88 2.94
N ALA A 46 9.18 -18.53 4.06
CA ALA A 46 8.42 -18.38 5.29
C ALA A 46 8.50 -16.94 5.85
N GLU A 47 9.67 -16.31 5.74
CA GLU A 47 9.83 -14.89 6.12
C GLU A 47 9.07 -13.96 5.17
N CYS A 48 9.03 -14.28 3.85
CA CYS A 48 8.21 -13.54 2.89
C CYS A 48 6.71 -13.68 3.19
N ASP A 49 6.25 -14.89 3.46
CA ASP A 49 4.85 -15.14 3.82
C ASP A 49 4.47 -14.43 5.14
N ALA A 50 5.37 -14.45 6.13
CA ALA A 50 5.13 -13.87 7.44
C ALA A 50 4.94 -12.34 7.41
N TYR A 51 5.76 -11.57 6.69
CA TYR A 51 5.55 -10.12 6.62
C TYR A 51 4.29 -9.77 5.84
N LEU A 52 3.97 -10.54 4.78
CA LEU A 52 2.77 -10.32 3.98
C LEU A 52 1.50 -10.61 4.80
N GLU A 53 1.48 -11.72 5.54
CA GLU A 53 0.38 -12.04 6.47
C GLU A 53 0.17 -10.92 7.49
N LYS A 54 1.25 -10.40 8.08
CA LYS A 54 1.19 -9.27 9.00
C LYS A 54 0.69 -7.99 8.34
N ALA A 55 1.14 -7.68 7.12
CA ALA A 55 0.67 -6.52 6.37
C ALA A 55 -0.84 -6.61 6.03
N LEU A 56 -1.33 -7.81 5.73
CA LEU A 56 -2.73 -8.07 5.41
C LEU A 56 -3.63 -8.23 6.66
N SER A 57 -3.07 -8.40 7.86
CA SER A 57 -3.85 -8.59 9.10
C SER A 57 -4.75 -7.40 9.47
N GLY A 58 -4.56 -6.25 8.82
CA GLY A 58 -5.47 -5.10 8.92
C GLY A 58 -6.80 -5.27 8.18
N ILE A 59 -6.95 -6.33 7.38
CA ILE A 59 -8.16 -6.63 6.61
C ILE A 59 -8.89 -7.79 7.30
N PRO A 60 -10.14 -7.58 7.81
CA PRO A 60 -10.94 -8.66 8.38
C PRO A 60 -11.28 -9.74 7.31
N GLU A 61 -11.42 -10.99 7.72
CA GLU A 61 -11.72 -12.11 6.83
C GLU A 61 -13.08 -11.96 6.12
N ASP A 62 -14.07 -11.43 6.81
CA ASP A 62 -15.44 -11.20 6.33
C ASP A 62 -15.67 -9.76 5.83
N PHE A 63 -14.60 -9.06 5.46
CA PHE A 63 -14.66 -7.66 5.05
C PHE A 63 -15.60 -7.44 3.86
N SER A 64 -16.51 -6.47 3.99
CA SER A 64 -17.54 -6.13 3.00
C SER A 64 -17.62 -4.63 2.67
N GLY A 65 -16.64 -3.84 3.17
CA GLY A 65 -16.55 -2.40 2.95
C GLY A 65 -15.85 -2.00 1.67
N LYS A 66 -15.42 -0.74 1.61
CA LYS A 66 -14.64 -0.17 0.50
C LYS A 66 -13.15 -0.25 0.82
N LEU A 67 -12.38 -0.90 -0.04
CA LEU A 67 -10.92 -1.01 0.05
C LEU A 67 -10.27 -0.28 -1.13
N LEU A 68 -9.24 0.52 -0.86
CA LEU A 68 -8.33 1.04 -1.86
C LEU A 68 -6.99 0.33 -1.75
N GLU A 69 -6.51 -0.25 -2.84
CA GLU A 69 -5.12 -0.69 -2.97
C GLU A 69 -4.31 0.28 -3.81
N VAL A 70 -3.17 0.73 -3.29
CA VAL A 70 -2.27 1.67 -3.98
C VAL A 70 -0.80 1.46 -3.57
N PRO A 71 0.09 1.13 -4.52
CA PRO A 71 -0.17 0.73 -5.89
C PRO A 71 -0.62 -0.73 -5.96
N VAL A 72 -1.42 -1.09 -6.97
CA VAL A 72 -1.80 -2.50 -7.16
C VAL A 72 -0.66 -3.33 -7.78
N GLY A 73 0.25 -2.70 -8.51
CA GLY A 73 1.31 -3.39 -9.23
C GLY A 73 0.74 -4.41 -10.22
N THR A 74 1.34 -5.60 -10.25
CA THR A 74 0.83 -6.72 -11.07
C THR A 74 -0.36 -7.46 -10.45
N GLY A 75 -0.74 -7.13 -9.22
CA GLY A 75 -1.80 -7.79 -8.48
C GLY A 75 -1.48 -9.23 -8.02
N ILE A 76 -0.23 -9.70 -8.19
CA ILE A 76 0.14 -11.10 -7.91
C ILE A 76 -0.08 -11.49 -6.44
N LEU A 77 0.10 -10.55 -5.50
CA LEU A 77 -0.08 -10.80 -4.08
C LEU A 77 -1.55 -10.70 -3.64
N THR A 78 -2.31 -9.83 -4.27
CA THR A 78 -3.61 -9.38 -3.75
C THR A 78 -4.80 -9.98 -4.48
N MET A 79 -4.71 -10.27 -5.79
CA MET A 79 -5.82 -10.87 -6.52
C MET A 79 -6.29 -12.21 -5.92
N PRO A 80 -5.41 -13.16 -5.49
CA PRO A 80 -5.84 -14.37 -4.78
C PRO A 80 -6.54 -14.07 -3.44
N VAL A 81 -6.11 -13.03 -2.71
CA VAL A 81 -6.74 -12.59 -1.45
C VAL A 81 -8.13 -12.03 -1.74
N TYR A 82 -8.28 -11.20 -2.77
CA TYR A 82 -9.58 -10.60 -3.14
C TYR A 82 -10.64 -11.63 -3.56
N LYS A 83 -10.20 -12.78 -4.07
CA LYS A 83 -11.10 -13.91 -4.33
C LYS A 83 -11.82 -14.42 -3.08
N THR A 84 -11.22 -14.24 -1.90
CA THR A 84 -11.83 -14.61 -0.62
C THR A 84 -12.77 -13.53 -0.07
N MET A 85 -12.86 -12.35 -0.73
CA MET A 85 -13.60 -11.19 -0.27
C MET A 85 -14.70 -10.76 -1.28
N PRO A 86 -15.65 -11.63 -1.64
CA PRO A 86 -16.61 -11.37 -2.72
C PRO A 86 -17.62 -10.24 -2.42
N LYS A 87 -17.74 -9.86 -1.13
CA LYS A 87 -18.65 -8.79 -0.69
C LYS A 87 -17.96 -7.41 -0.59
N ALA A 88 -16.63 -7.36 -0.68
CA ALA A 88 -15.90 -6.11 -0.62
C ALA A 88 -16.05 -5.33 -1.94
N ASN A 89 -16.01 -4.01 -1.88
CA ASN A 89 -15.89 -3.13 -3.04
C ASN A 89 -14.43 -2.66 -3.10
N ILE A 90 -13.68 -3.17 -4.06
CA ILE A 90 -12.24 -2.98 -4.15
C ILE A 90 -11.91 -2.01 -5.28
N THR A 91 -11.14 -1.00 -4.98
CA THR A 91 -10.57 -0.07 -5.94
C THR A 91 -9.07 -0.27 -5.98
N CYS A 92 -8.51 -0.54 -7.15
CA CYS A 92 -7.08 -0.72 -7.39
C CYS A 92 -6.55 0.47 -8.19
N LEU A 93 -5.53 1.15 -7.67
CA LEU A 93 -4.90 2.27 -8.35
C LEU A 93 -3.42 1.97 -8.61
N ASP A 94 -2.95 2.29 -9.81
CA ASP A 94 -1.53 2.28 -10.15
C ASP A 94 -1.19 3.43 -11.09
N TYR A 95 0.05 3.90 -11.03
CA TYR A 95 0.56 4.89 -11.97
C TYR A 95 0.94 4.26 -13.31
N SER A 96 1.38 2.99 -13.31
CA SER A 96 1.81 2.25 -14.49
C SER A 96 0.64 1.51 -15.14
N PRO A 97 0.25 1.86 -16.38
CA PRO A 97 -0.80 1.12 -17.09
C PRO A 97 -0.38 -0.32 -17.40
N ASP A 98 0.92 -0.59 -17.57
CA ASP A 98 1.42 -1.93 -17.87
C ASP A 98 1.29 -2.85 -16.64
N MET A 99 1.57 -2.35 -15.43
CA MET A 99 1.35 -3.07 -14.18
C MET A 99 -0.14 -3.31 -13.93
N MET A 100 -0.94 -2.27 -14.09
CA MET A 100 -2.39 -2.36 -13.91
C MET A 100 -3.03 -3.32 -14.92
N GLY A 101 -2.57 -3.35 -16.18
CA GLY A 101 -3.03 -4.30 -17.19
C GLY A 101 -2.82 -5.75 -16.76
N GLN A 102 -1.68 -6.07 -16.16
CA GLN A 102 -1.40 -7.41 -15.62
C GLN A 102 -2.30 -7.75 -14.43
N ALA A 103 -2.59 -6.77 -13.57
CA ALA A 103 -3.53 -6.96 -12.46
C ALA A 103 -4.95 -7.22 -12.98
N GLN A 104 -5.40 -6.49 -14.01
CA GLN A 104 -6.69 -6.69 -14.68
C GLN A 104 -6.81 -8.08 -15.30
N GLU A 105 -5.76 -8.55 -15.98
CA GLU A 105 -5.71 -9.90 -16.54
C GLU A 105 -5.85 -10.97 -15.46
N LYS A 106 -5.12 -10.85 -14.35
CA LYS A 106 -5.22 -11.77 -13.21
C LYS A 106 -6.61 -11.74 -12.56
N ALA A 107 -7.20 -10.55 -12.39
CA ALA A 107 -8.56 -10.40 -11.87
C ALA A 107 -9.58 -11.09 -12.77
N SER A 108 -9.45 -10.94 -14.08
CA SER A 108 -10.29 -11.62 -15.07
C SER A 108 -10.16 -13.14 -15.00
N HIS A 109 -8.95 -13.68 -14.97
CA HIS A 109 -8.70 -15.12 -14.84
C HIS A 109 -9.27 -15.71 -13.54
N LEU A 110 -9.35 -14.93 -12.47
CA LEU A 110 -9.93 -15.34 -11.18
C LEU A 110 -11.44 -15.07 -11.09
N ASN A 111 -12.05 -14.48 -12.13
CA ASN A 111 -13.46 -14.06 -12.18
C ASN A 111 -13.85 -13.09 -11.05
N LEU A 112 -12.99 -12.09 -10.80
CA LEU A 112 -13.22 -11.06 -9.77
C LEU A 112 -14.07 -9.93 -10.38
N ASN A 113 -15.35 -9.83 -9.96
CA ASN A 113 -16.29 -8.83 -10.48
C ASN A 113 -16.50 -7.64 -9.55
N ASN A 114 -15.83 -7.61 -8.42
CA ASN A 114 -15.97 -6.60 -7.38
C ASN A 114 -14.75 -5.65 -7.29
N ILE A 115 -13.96 -5.58 -8.36
CA ILE A 115 -12.76 -4.74 -8.46
C ILE A 115 -12.94 -3.69 -9.56
N THR A 116 -12.58 -2.45 -9.24
CA THR A 116 -12.47 -1.33 -10.19
C THR A 116 -11.01 -0.89 -10.28
N PHE A 117 -10.51 -0.64 -11.49
CA PHE A 117 -9.13 -0.23 -11.73
C PHE A 117 -9.08 1.23 -12.20
N HIS A 118 -8.23 2.04 -11.56
CA HIS A 118 -8.00 3.44 -11.93
C HIS A 118 -6.51 3.69 -12.14
N GLN A 119 -6.15 4.31 -13.25
CA GLN A 119 -4.80 4.80 -13.44
C GLN A 119 -4.66 6.17 -12.75
N GLY A 120 -3.67 6.36 -11.89
CA GLY A 120 -3.51 7.61 -11.16
C GLY A 120 -2.25 7.71 -10.32
N ASP A 121 -2.08 8.89 -9.73
CA ASP A 121 -0.98 9.19 -8.82
C ASP A 121 -1.46 9.11 -7.38
N VAL A 122 -0.78 8.35 -6.53
CA VAL A 122 -1.08 8.27 -5.10
C VAL A 122 -0.95 9.62 -4.38
N GLY A 123 -0.10 10.53 -4.89
CA GLY A 123 0.05 11.88 -4.35
C GLY A 123 -1.11 12.83 -4.68
N ALA A 124 -2.09 12.40 -5.50
CA ALA A 124 -3.26 13.17 -5.90
C ALA A 124 -4.43 12.22 -6.20
N LEU A 125 -4.97 11.57 -5.17
CA LEU A 125 -6.02 10.57 -5.30
C LEU A 125 -7.36 11.19 -5.73
N PRO A 126 -8.02 10.69 -6.80
CA PRO A 126 -9.26 11.27 -7.32
C PRO A 126 -10.50 10.84 -6.53
N TYR A 127 -10.38 10.74 -5.21
CA TYR A 127 -11.47 10.31 -4.33
C TYR A 127 -11.76 11.37 -3.26
N ALA A 128 -13.01 11.45 -2.82
CA ALA A 128 -13.42 12.33 -1.73
C ALA A 128 -12.81 11.89 -0.39
N ASP A 129 -12.75 12.82 0.56
CA ASP A 129 -12.33 12.54 1.94
C ASP A 129 -13.18 11.43 2.55
N GLY A 130 -12.55 10.54 3.31
CA GLY A 130 -13.26 9.49 4.03
C GLY A 130 -14.07 8.54 3.13
N THR A 131 -13.55 8.20 1.95
CA THR A 131 -14.21 7.28 1.01
C THR A 131 -14.04 5.82 1.40
N PHE A 132 -12.85 5.43 1.89
CA PHE A 132 -12.47 4.03 2.06
C PHE A 132 -12.43 3.61 3.54
N ASP A 133 -12.87 2.39 3.79
CA ASP A 133 -12.78 1.77 5.11
C ASP A 133 -11.36 1.24 5.36
N ILE A 134 -10.71 0.76 4.29
CA ILE A 134 -9.32 0.27 4.32
C ILE A 134 -8.54 0.88 3.14
N VAL A 135 -7.29 1.29 3.42
CA VAL A 135 -6.28 1.55 2.38
C VAL A 135 -5.15 0.55 2.59
N LEU A 136 -4.83 -0.20 1.54
CA LEU A 136 -3.74 -1.17 1.48
C LEU A 136 -2.61 -0.64 0.60
N SER A 137 -1.36 -0.74 1.07
CA SER A 137 -0.20 -0.43 0.23
C SER A 137 0.89 -1.49 0.41
N LEU A 138 1.07 -2.31 -0.61
CA LEU A 138 2.12 -3.32 -0.62
C LEU A 138 3.26 -2.90 -1.55
N ASN A 139 4.47 -2.77 -1.00
CA ASN A 139 5.69 -2.44 -1.72
C ASN A 139 5.62 -1.14 -2.55
N GLY A 140 4.84 -0.14 -2.10
CA GLY A 140 4.65 1.12 -2.82
C GLY A 140 5.53 2.26 -2.32
N PHE A 141 5.53 2.55 -1.02
CA PHE A 141 6.08 3.79 -0.46
C PHE A 141 7.57 4.00 -0.70
N HIS A 142 8.37 2.93 -0.81
CA HIS A 142 9.78 3.07 -1.15
C HIS A 142 10.02 3.57 -2.60
N ALA A 143 9.01 3.42 -3.47
CA ALA A 143 9.09 3.82 -4.88
C ALA A 143 8.45 5.21 -5.14
N PHE A 144 7.53 5.68 -4.29
CA PHE A 144 6.84 6.93 -4.53
C PHE A 144 7.77 8.14 -4.53
N PRO A 145 7.64 9.02 -5.54
CA PRO A 145 8.50 10.20 -5.65
C PRO A 145 8.21 11.24 -4.57
N ASP A 146 6.94 11.45 -4.23
CA ASP A 146 6.48 12.33 -3.15
C ASP A 146 5.75 11.50 -2.10
N LYS A 147 6.51 11.01 -1.13
CA LYS A 147 5.97 10.20 -0.04
C LYS A 147 5.07 10.99 0.88
N ASP A 148 5.38 12.27 1.11
CA ASP A 148 4.58 13.12 1.99
C ASP A 148 3.20 13.39 1.39
N ALA A 149 3.11 13.62 0.08
CA ALA A 149 1.82 13.70 -0.60
C ALA A 149 1.05 12.38 -0.51
N ALA A 150 1.73 11.24 -0.74
CA ALA A 150 1.10 9.92 -0.64
C ALA A 150 0.53 9.66 0.77
N TYR A 151 1.28 9.96 1.84
CA TYR A 151 0.77 9.81 3.21
C TYR A 151 -0.43 10.70 3.49
N ARG A 152 -0.40 11.98 3.05
CA ARG A 152 -1.53 12.90 3.22
C ARG A 152 -2.77 12.40 2.49
N GLU A 153 -2.64 11.98 1.24
CA GLU A 153 -3.75 11.52 0.42
C GLU A 153 -4.35 10.21 0.95
N VAL A 154 -3.52 9.23 1.31
CA VAL A 154 -3.96 7.99 1.96
C VAL A 154 -4.74 8.30 3.24
N PHE A 155 -4.23 9.20 4.08
CA PHE A 155 -4.93 9.61 5.30
C PHE A 155 -6.24 10.33 4.99
N ARG A 156 -6.27 11.23 3.99
CA ARG A 156 -7.44 12.00 3.59
C ARG A 156 -8.60 11.10 3.15
N VAL A 157 -8.32 10.16 2.23
CA VAL A 157 -9.36 9.30 1.66
C VAL A 157 -9.83 8.20 2.61
N LEU A 158 -9.10 7.95 3.70
CA LEU A 158 -9.48 6.97 4.72
C LEU A 158 -10.56 7.54 5.64
N LYS A 159 -11.63 6.78 5.87
CA LYS A 159 -12.71 7.13 6.81
C LYS A 159 -12.19 7.30 8.25
N PRO A 160 -12.84 8.12 9.08
CA PRO A 160 -12.68 8.02 10.52
C PRO A 160 -12.92 6.59 11.00
N GLY A 161 -12.03 6.05 11.84
CA GLY A 161 -12.05 4.64 12.23
C GLY A 161 -11.56 3.64 11.18
N GLY A 162 -11.15 4.11 10.00
CA GLY A 162 -10.62 3.27 8.93
C GLY A 162 -9.20 2.76 9.22
N THR A 163 -8.76 1.77 8.46
CA THR A 163 -7.46 1.11 8.61
C THR A 163 -6.55 1.39 7.43
N PHE A 164 -5.33 1.86 7.71
CA PHE A 164 -4.21 1.86 6.75
C PHE A 164 -3.26 0.74 7.09
N CYS A 165 -3.03 -0.18 6.16
CA CYS A 165 -2.11 -1.30 6.37
C CYS A 165 -1.25 -1.56 5.14
N GLY A 166 -0.13 -2.26 5.35
CA GLY A 166 0.76 -2.57 4.25
C GLY A 166 2.18 -2.92 4.67
N CYS A 167 3.07 -2.94 3.67
CA CYS A 167 4.50 -3.18 3.86
C CYS A 167 5.30 -2.51 2.77
N PHE A 168 6.55 -2.15 3.10
CA PHE A 168 7.54 -1.67 2.13
C PHE A 168 8.96 -1.68 2.72
N TYR A 169 9.95 -1.50 1.85
CA TYR A 169 11.35 -1.43 2.25
C TYR A 169 11.62 -0.23 3.17
N VAL A 170 12.35 -0.51 4.27
CA VAL A 170 12.96 0.48 5.16
C VAL A 170 14.46 0.27 5.24
N THR A 171 15.21 1.37 5.36
CA THR A 171 16.67 1.34 5.46
C THR A 171 17.12 1.14 6.90
N GLY A 172 18.32 0.58 7.06
CA GLY A 172 18.96 0.41 8.37
C GLY A 172 18.75 -0.96 9.02
N GLU A 173 17.77 -1.73 8.56
CA GLU A 173 17.42 -3.03 9.15
C GLU A 173 18.26 -4.19 8.61
N HIS A 174 18.75 -4.10 7.37
CA HIS A 174 19.53 -5.16 6.74
C HIS A 174 20.59 -4.60 5.78
N LYS A 175 21.85 -4.54 6.23
CA LYS A 175 22.98 -3.88 5.51
C LYS A 175 23.14 -4.35 4.07
N ARG A 176 22.96 -5.64 3.80
CA ARG A 176 23.10 -6.19 2.44
C ARG A 176 21.98 -5.68 1.52
N THR A 177 20.73 -5.68 1.97
CA THR A 177 19.60 -5.11 1.23
C THR A 177 19.82 -3.63 0.96
N ASP A 178 20.27 -2.86 1.95
CA ASP A 178 20.55 -1.43 1.81
C ASP A 178 21.61 -1.18 0.73
N TRP A 179 22.63 -2.04 0.65
CA TRP A 179 23.64 -1.96 -0.39
C TRP A 179 23.02 -2.18 -1.79
N PHE A 180 22.21 -3.25 -1.97
CA PHE A 180 21.55 -3.53 -3.25
C PHE A 180 20.58 -2.41 -3.64
N VAL A 181 19.81 -1.90 -2.68
CA VAL A 181 18.88 -0.79 -2.94
C VAL A 181 19.62 0.44 -3.46
N ARG A 182 20.67 0.89 -2.77
CA ARG A 182 21.40 2.11 -3.15
C ARG A 182 22.21 1.97 -4.45
N HIS A 183 22.77 0.79 -4.71
CA HIS A 183 23.70 0.62 -5.85
C HIS A 183 23.03 0.08 -7.11
N ILE A 184 21.90 -0.61 -6.98
CA ILE A 184 21.22 -1.27 -8.08
C ILE A 184 19.80 -0.73 -8.27
N TYR A 185 18.93 -0.88 -7.28
CA TYR A 185 17.50 -0.58 -7.46
C TYR A 185 17.19 0.91 -7.60
N GLU A 186 17.92 1.77 -6.88
CA GLU A 186 17.80 3.22 -7.02
C GLU A 186 18.26 3.68 -8.40
N LYS A 187 19.41 3.18 -8.88
CA LYS A 187 19.94 3.51 -10.21
C LYS A 187 19.03 2.99 -11.33
N ALA A 188 18.39 1.84 -11.13
CA ALA A 188 17.41 1.28 -12.07
C ALA A 188 16.04 2.00 -12.03
N GLY A 189 15.84 2.92 -11.09
CA GLY A 189 14.59 3.68 -10.98
C GLY A 189 13.46 2.98 -10.21
N PHE A 190 13.71 1.82 -9.59
CA PHE A 190 12.70 1.10 -8.82
C PHE A 190 12.44 1.73 -7.45
N PHE A 191 13.44 2.37 -6.88
CA PHE A 191 13.41 2.94 -5.54
C PHE A 191 13.72 4.43 -5.57
N THR A 192 13.06 5.21 -4.73
CA THR A 192 13.21 6.67 -4.67
C THR A 192 13.62 7.11 -3.27
N PRO A 193 14.80 7.74 -3.10
CA PRO A 193 15.17 8.34 -1.81
C PRO A 193 14.33 9.60 -1.51
N PRO A 194 14.24 10.06 -0.26
CA PRO A 194 14.84 9.43 0.93
C PRO A 194 14.07 8.18 1.37
N TYR A 195 14.79 7.24 2.01
CA TYR A 195 14.19 6.02 2.56
C TYR A 195 13.87 6.21 4.04
N GLU A 196 12.71 5.70 4.45
CA GLU A 196 12.33 5.64 5.87
C GLU A 196 13.20 4.61 6.60
N THR A 197 13.54 4.91 7.86
CA THR A 197 13.96 3.89 8.83
C THR A 197 12.71 3.32 9.53
N ALA A 198 12.82 2.16 10.16
CA ALA A 198 11.70 1.59 10.92
C ALA A 198 11.20 2.54 12.03
N SER A 199 12.14 3.19 12.74
CA SER A 199 11.80 4.18 13.77
C SER A 199 11.22 5.47 13.19
N GLY A 200 11.73 5.96 12.06
CA GLY A 200 11.20 7.13 11.35
C GLY A 200 9.77 6.89 10.87
N LEU A 201 9.53 5.72 10.26
CA LEU A 201 8.20 5.30 9.84
C LEU A 201 7.23 5.21 11.03
N LYS A 202 7.64 4.57 12.14
CA LYS A 202 6.83 4.47 13.35
C LYS A 202 6.44 5.85 13.86
N ASN A 203 7.40 6.75 14.02
CA ASN A 203 7.17 8.13 14.49
C ASN A 203 6.23 8.91 13.56
N ARG A 204 6.33 8.72 12.23
CA ARG A 204 5.44 9.35 11.26
C ARG A 204 4.01 8.82 11.42
N LEU A 205 3.84 7.51 11.47
CA LEU A 205 2.53 6.89 11.58
C LEU A 205 1.85 7.23 12.92
N GLU A 206 2.57 7.25 14.03
CA GLU A 206 2.05 7.63 15.36
C GLU A 206 1.59 9.11 15.45
N LYS A 207 2.12 9.99 14.59
CA LYS A 207 1.61 11.37 14.47
C LYS A 207 0.30 11.48 13.68
N MET A 208 0.01 10.50 12.83
CA MET A 208 -1.15 10.52 11.94
C MET A 208 -2.29 9.64 12.41
N TYR A 209 -2.00 8.56 13.13
CA TYR A 209 -2.96 7.51 13.50
C TYR A 209 -2.98 7.29 15.01
N THR A 210 -4.14 6.95 15.56
CA THR A 210 -4.35 6.74 17.00
C THR A 210 -3.84 5.41 17.50
N ALA A 211 -3.76 4.39 16.63
CA ALA A 211 -3.18 3.10 16.95
C ALA A 211 -2.27 2.66 15.79
N VAL A 212 -1.05 2.27 16.15
CA VAL A 212 -0.03 1.83 15.18
C VAL A 212 0.60 0.54 15.68
N THR A 213 0.48 -0.51 14.89
CA THR A 213 1.25 -1.74 15.03
C THR A 213 2.24 -1.81 13.89
N LEU A 214 3.53 -1.94 14.19
CA LEU A 214 4.60 -1.98 13.20
C LEU A 214 5.65 -2.99 13.63
N GLY A 215 6.18 -3.73 12.66
CA GLY A 215 7.31 -4.60 12.84
C GLY A 215 8.12 -4.73 11.56
N THR A 216 9.27 -5.38 11.65
CA THR A 216 10.17 -5.60 10.52
C THR A 216 10.47 -7.08 10.33
N VAL A 217 10.66 -7.46 9.07
CA VAL A 217 11.29 -8.73 8.67
C VAL A 217 12.43 -8.36 7.74
N LYS A 218 13.67 -8.42 8.22
CA LYS A 218 14.84 -7.91 7.51
C LYS A 218 14.61 -6.43 7.10
N GLY A 219 14.80 -6.08 5.83
CA GLY A 219 14.60 -4.73 5.29
C GLY A 219 13.17 -4.37 4.92
N ILE A 220 12.17 -5.17 5.30
CA ILE A 220 10.75 -4.87 5.05
C ILE A 220 10.05 -4.54 6.35
N ALA A 221 9.47 -3.35 6.44
CA ALA A 221 8.51 -3.00 7.49
C ALA A 221 7.09 -3.37 7.06
N TRP A 222 6.32 -3.92 7.98
CA TRP A 222 4.88 -4.10 7.87
C TRP A 222 4.18 -3.28 8.95
N PHE A 223 2.97 -2.81 8.66
CA PHE A 223 2.23 -1.96 9.61
C PHE A 223 0.73 -2.12 9.45
N VAL A 224 0.02 -1.86 10.54
CA VAL A 224 -1.43 -1.69 10.63
C VAL A 224 -1.71 -0.47 11.49
N CYS A 225 -2.43 0.50 10.93
CA CYS A 225 -2.73 1.79 11.55
C CYS A 225 -4.23 2.05 11.58
N ARG A 226 -4.74 2.67 12.64
CA ARG A 226 -6.15 3.04 12.79
C ARG A 226 -6.29 4.56 12.82
N LYS A 227 -7.13 5.10 11.95
CA LYS A 227 -7.48 6.52 11.96
C LYS A 227 -8.46 6.82 13.09
N GLU A 228 -8.31 7.98 13.74
CA GLU A 228 -9.20 8.42 14.81
C GLU A 228 -10.67 8.44 14.38
N VAL A 229 -11.54 8.02 15.28
CA VAL A 229 -12.99 8.23 15.16
C VAL A 229 -13.28 9.62 15.70
N LYS A 230 -13.59 10.60 14.84
CA LYS A 230 -14.08 11.89 15.33
C LYS A 230 -15.38 11.63 16.12
N PRO A 231 -15.48 12.06 17.39
CA PRO A 231 -16.75 12.00 18.10
C PRO A 231 -17.79 12.76 17.25
N LYS A 232 -19.00 12.22 17.13
CA LYS A 232 -20.12 12.98 16.58
C LYS A 232 -20.23 14.24 17.43
N SER A 233 -20.08 15.42 16.85
CA SER A 233 -20.49 16.66 17.49
C SER A 233 -22.00 16.49 17.75
N ASP A 234 -22.39 16.39 19.01
CA ASP A 234 -23.78 16.42 19.41
C ASP A 234 -24.36 17.73 18.87
N SER A 235 -25.20 17.62 17.86
CA SER A 235 -26.10 18.69 17.42
C SER A 235 -27.26 18.79 18.41
N LEU A 236 -26.96 19.19 19.64
CA LEU A 236 -27.90 19.55 20.69
C LEU A 236 -27.57 20.97 21.13
N ASP A 237 -28.00 21.94 20.34
CA ASP A 237 -28.27 23.32 20.82
C ASP A 237 -28.91 24.15 19.70
N GLN A 238 -30.13 23.82 19.30
CA GLN A 238 -31.07 24.77 18.65
C GLN A 238 -32.52 24.26 18.76
N ALA A 239 -33.02 24.18 19.97
CA ALA A 239 -34.47 24.05 20.19
C ALA A 239 -34.87 24.46 21.62
N GLU A 240 -34.44 25.63 22.08
CA GLU A 240 -35.04 26.28 23.28
C GLU A 240 -34.77 27.78 23.24
N SER A 241 -35.44 28.51 22.33
CA SER A 241 -35.60 29.97 22.50
C SER A 241 -36.76 30.56 21.69
N GLU A 242 -37.87 29.85 21.58
CA GLU A 242 -39.13 30.43 21.11
C GLU A 242 -40.30 29.94 21.99
N ASP A 243 -40.34 30.38 23.25
CA ASP A 243 -41.59 30.39 24.00
C ASP A 243 -41.44 31.19 25.31
N LYS A 244 -41.16 32.50 25.22
CA LYS A 244 -41.40 33.42 26.34
C LYS A 244 -41.55 34.87 25.81
N GLU A 245 -42.65 35.12 25.13
CA GLU A 245 -43.29 36.45 25.09
C GLU A 245 -44.74 36.28 24.60
N LYS A 246 -45.62 36.08 25.58
CA LYS A 246 -47.03 36.57 25.59
C LYS A 246 -47.50 36.64 27.03
#